data_12e5bdd2666b0948f3a29c14af0e5f3a
#
_entry.id   12e5bdd2666b0948f3a29c14af0e5f3a
#
_cell.length_a   1.000
_cell.length_b   1.000
_cell.length_c   1.000
_cell.angle_alpha   90.00
_cell.angle_beta   90.00
_cell.angle_gamma   90.00
#
_symmetry.space_group_name_H-M   'P 1'
#
loop_
_entity.id
_entity.type
_entity.pdbx_description
1 polymer ?
#
loop_
_entity_poly.entity_id
_entity_poly.type
_entity_poly.pdbx_seq_one_letter_code
_entity_poly.pdbx_strand_id
1 'polypeptide(L)'
;VTDDLLEAEVRVALALAEDDHDTLVAELAGEHPAAARAVAAGLAAYRREQRGWGDRMTDTERFLAACRDLDAAGIAARADYTCCRECGLRGVAVEAQDVRGYVFCHRRGVRAAARGEGLALVYGTLAGDPAAIAGEVAAALTGRGLAAPVPRDGDLWLPLTWRRRRYGRLDRWPGAPEAERGPLTVSFHDEARERSEEEQPMSFAACRGVLYDLVPVPGSFLVCAGASGAVAQAVWEPGPRLWMETPDGAARRSHGRHVTPDEAVSVIRALAERDRVTLGELGPLEVVHW
;
A
#
# COMPACT_ATOMS: atom_id res chain seq x y z
N VAL A 1 5.77 -26.40 19.49
CA VAL A 1 5.13 -25.90 18.24
C VAL A 1 5.68 -26.71 17.09
N THR A 2 4.83 -27.25 16.23
CA THR A 2 5.24 -28.09 15.08
C THR A 2 5.85 -27.22 13.98
N ASP A 3 6.69 -27.82 13.12
CA ASP A 3 7.28 -27.13 11.96
C ASP A 3 6.19 -26.49 11.06
N ASP A 4 5.02 -27.14 10.92
CA ASP A 4 3.89 -26.63 10.14
C ASP A 4 3.32 -25.31 10.68
N LEU A 5 3.28 -25.12 12.01
CA LEU A 5 2.83 -23.89 12.63
C LEU A 5 3.83 -22.74 12.42
N LEU A 6 5.12 -23.04 12.49
CA LEU A 6 6.17 -22.06 12.19
C LEU A 6 6.09 -21.61 10.73
N GLU A 7 5.92 -22.54 9.78
CA GLU A 7 5.76 -22.17 8.36
C GLU A 7 4.52 -21.33 8.11
N ALA A 8 3.41 -21.61 8.81
CA ALA A 8 2.19 -20.82 8.71
C ALA A 8 2.38 -19.39 9.23
N GLU A 9 3.04 -19.21 10.40
CA GLU A 9 3.33 -17.87 10.94
C GLU A 9 4.32 -17.11 10.04
N VAL A 10 5.37 -17.75 9.56
CA VAL A 10 6.28 -17.14 8.56
C VAL A 10 5.51 -16.68 7.33
N ARG A 11 4.61 -17.49 6.78
CA ARG A 11 3.82 -17.13 5.60
C ARG A 11 2.94 -15.90 5.86
N VAL A 12 2.31 -15.83 7.03
CA VAL A 12 1.51 -14.65 7.43
C VAL A 12 2.38 -13.42 7.52
N ALA A 13 3.51 -13.48 8.23
CA ALA A 13 4.43 -12.36 8.39
C ALA A 13 4.96 -11.83 7.03
N LEU A 14 5.30 -12.76 6.12
CA LEU A 14 5.74 -12.39 4.78
C LEU A 14 4.64 -11.70 3.96
N ALA A 15 3.39 -12.14 4.10
CA ALA A 15 2.25 -11.55 3.40
C ALA A 15 1.90 -10.14 3.88
N LEU A 16 2.21 -9.80 5.12
CA LEU A 16 2.06 -8.45 5.69
C LEU A 16 3.08 -7.47 5.09
N ALA A 17 4.28 -7.93 4.75
CA ALA A 17 5.40 -7.16 4.22
C ALA A 17 5.76 -5.92 5.08
N GLU A 18 5.86 -6.13 6.39
CA GLU A 18 6.24 -5.10 7.36
C GLU A 18 7.70 -5.26 7.81
N ASP A 19 8.10 -6.51 8.09
CA ASP A 19 9.37 -6.84 8.69
C ASP A 19 10.35 -7.43 7.68
N ASP A 20 11.63 -7.12 7.85
CA ASP A 20 12.72 -7.73 7.10
C ASP A 20 13.10 -9.11 7.68
N HIS A 21 14.06 -9.78 7.01
CA HIS A 21 14.53 -11.11 7.42
C HIS A 21 15.01 -11.14 8.88
N ASP A 22 15.83 -10.20 9.28
CA ASP A 22 16.51 -10.23 10.59
C ASP A 22 15.50 -9.98 11.72
N THR A 23 14.57 -9.06 11.51
CA THR A 23 13.45 -8.81 12.43
C THR A 23 12.59 -10.05 12.60
N LEU A 24 12.17 -10.69 11.49
CA LEU A 24 11.37 -11.92 11.53
C LEU A 24 12.09 -13.08 12.23
N VAL A 25 13.39 -13.22 11.97
CA VAL A 25 14.19 -14.25 12.66
C VAL A 25 14.28 -13.96 14.16
N ALA A 26 14.52 -12.71 14.55
CA ALA A 26 14.61 -12.33 15.96
C ALA A 26 13.30 -12.58 16.72
N GLU A 27 12.16 -12.25 16.14
CA GLU A 27 10.84 -12.48 16.73
C GLU A 27 10.53 -13.96 16.92
N LEU A 28 10.91 -14.81 15.96
CA LEU A 28 10.60 -16.22 15.98
C LEU A 28 11.67 -17.09 16.68
N ALA A 29 12.90 -16.59 16.82
CA ALA A 29 14.04 -17.38 17.35
C ALA A 29 13.86 -17.82 18.81
N GLY A 30 13.15 -17.02 19.63
CA GLY A 30 12.89 -17.35 21.04
C GLY A 30 12.02 -18.59 21.23
N GLU A 31 11.20 -18.90 20.24
CA GLU A 31 10.26 -20.03 20.26
C GLU A 31 10.70 -21.21 19.36
N HIS A 32 11.54 -20.92 18.32
CA HIS A 32 11.86 -21.88 17.27
C HIS A 32 13.33 -21.82 16.84
N PRO A 33 14.15 -22.81 17.21
CA PRO A 33 15.57 -22.87 16.78
C PRO A 33 15.77 -22.91 15.26
N ALA A 34 14.75 -23.31 14.50
CA ALA A 34 14.79 -23.36 13.04
C ALA A 34 14.32 -22.07 12.35
N ALA A 35 14.01 -20.98 13.09
CA ALA A 35 13.43 -19.76 12.57
C ALA A 35 14.18 -19.18 11.36
N ALA A 36 15.50 -19.02 11.44
CA ALA A 36 16.29 -18.45 10.34
C ALA A 36 16.15 -19.26 9.03
N ARG A 37 16.15 -20.59 9.13
CA ARG A 37 15.97 -21.47 7.96
C ARG A 37 14.54 -21.37 7.40
N ALA A 38 13.54 -21.35 8.28
CA ALA A 38 12.14 -21.26 7.89
C ALA A 38 11.85 -19.91 7.22
N VAL A 39 12.34 -18.78 7.77
CA VAL A 39 12.19 -17.43 7.20
C VAL A 39 12.88 -17.35 5.83
N ALA A 40 14.12 -17.83 5.69
CA ALA A 40 14.83 -17.81 4.40
C ALA A 40 14.12 -18.66 3.34
N ALA A 41 13.63 -19.86 3.69
CA ALA A 41 12.86 -20.71 2.79
C ALA A 41 11.52 -20.07 2.39
N GLY A 42 10.82 -19.46 3.35
CA GLY A 42 9.59 -18.72 3.14
C GLY A 42 9.79 -17.52 2.20
N LEU A 43 10.83 -16.71 2.42
CA LEU A 43 11.19 -15.59 1.54
C LEU A 43 11.48 -16.05 0.11
N ALA A 44 12.25 -17.15 -0.05
CA ALA A 44 12.52 -17.72 -1.36
C ALA A 44 11.24 -18.19 -2.08
N ALA A 45 10.31 -18.79 -1.33
CA ALA A 45 9.02 -19.21 -1.86
C ALA A 45 8.14 -18.00 -2.23
N TYR A 46 8.04 -17.00 -1.35
CA TYR A 46 7.26 -15.79 -1.56
C TYR A 46 7.76 -14.97 -2.76
N ARG A 47 9.08 -14.84 -2.91
CA ARG A 47 9.69 -14.20 -4.09
C ARG A 47 9.33 -14.93 -5.40
N ARG A 48 9.29 -16.28 -5.40
CA ARG A 48 8.82 -17.04 -6.58
C ARG A 48 7.36 -16.76 -6.90
N GLU A 49 6.50 -16.73 -5.90
CA GLU A 49 5.08 -16.39 -6.03
C GLU A 49 4.92 -14.96 -6.58
N GLN A 50 5.62 -14.00 -6.00
CA GLN A 50 5.58 -12.60 -6.40
C GLN A 50 6.01 -12.39 -7.87
N ARG A 51 7.02 -13.11 -8.36
CA ARG A 51 7.38 -13.09 -9.79
C ARG A 51 6.23 -13.54 -10.69
N GLY A 52 5.45 -14.52 -10.25
CA GLY A 52 4.25 -14.98 -10.97
C GLY A 52 3.13 -13.94 -11.08
N TRP A 53 3.13 -12.93 -10.20
CA TRP A 53 2.15 -11.85 -10.28
C TRP A 53 2.47 -10.88 -11.44
N GLY A 54 3.74 -10.69 -11.79
CA GLY A 54 4.18 -9.72 -12.79
C GLY A 54 3.64 -8.33 -12.45
N ASP A 55 3.13 -7.60 -13.46
CA ASP A 55 2.52 -6.28 -13.27
C ASP A 55 1.02 -6.31 -12.94
N ARG A 56 0.43 -7.49 -12.80
CA ARG A 56 -1.00 -7.60 -12.41
C ARG A 56 -1.17 -7.13 -10.97
N MET A 57 -2.24 -6.40 -10.73
CA MET A 57 -2.63 -6.04 -9.35
C MET A 57 -3.05 -7.29 -8.58
N THR A 58 -2.52 -7.45 -7.38
CA THR A 58 -3.03 -8.41 -6.40
C THR A 58 -4.38 -7.93 -5.86
N ASP A 59 -5.14 -8.80 -5.22
CA ASP A 59 -6.40 -8.39 -4.59
C ASP A 59 -6.17 -7.40 -3.45
N THR A 60 -5.03 -7.50 -2.75
CA THR A 60 -4.60 -6.50 -1.76
C THR A 60 -4.37 -5.13 -2.41
N GLU A 61 -3.67 -5.06 -3.54
CA GLU A 61 -3.47 -3.79 -4.26
C GLU A 61 -4.79 -3.20 -4.78
N ARG A 62 -5.72 -4.03 -5.26
CA ARG A 62 -7.07 -3.60 -5.65
C ARG A 62 -7.87 -3.05 -4.47
N PHE A 63 -7.75 -3.70 -3.30
CA PHE A 63 -8.36 -3.22 -2.06
C PHE A 63 -7.78 -1.86 -1.64
N LEU A 64 -6.46 -1.69 -1.68
CA LEU A 64 -5.80 -0.42 -1.38
C LEU A 64 -6.21 0.69 -2.37
N ALA A 65 -6.34 0.37 -3.65
CA ALA A 65 -6.84 1.31 -4.65
C ALA A 65 -8.30 1.72 -4.37
N ALA A 66 -9.17 0.76 -3.99
CA ALA A 66 -10.54 1.08 -3.57
C ALA A 66 -10.58 1.98 -2.32
N CYS A 67 -9.63 1.81 -1.39
CA CYS A 67 -9.50 2.74 -0.27
C CYS A 67 -9.20 4.17 -0.75
N ARG A 68 -8.37 4.34 -1.75
CA ARG A 68 -8.08 5.70 -2.32
C ARG A 68 -9.30 6.29 -3.02
N ASP A 69 -10.10 5.49 -3.69
CA ASP A 69 -11.37 5.94 -4.29
C ASP A 69 -12.36 6.42 -3.20
N LEU A 70 -12.43 5.70 -2.09
CA LEU A 70 -13.28 6.05 -0.95
C LEU A 70 -12.81 7.32 -0.24
N ASP A 71 -11.48 7.48 -0.04
CA ASP A 71 -10.93 8.72 0.52
C ASP A 71 -11.29 9.92 -0.35
N ALA A 72 -11.17 9.80 -1.67
CA ALA A 72 -11.56 10.85 -2.62
C ALA A 72 -13.07 11.14 -2.59
N ALA A 73 -13.90 10.17 -2.21
CA ALA A 73 -15.34 10.31 -2.03
C ALA A 73 -15.73 10.83 -0.63
N GLY A 74 -14.78 11.17 0.24
CA GLY A 74 -15.02 11.67 1.60
C GLY A 74 -15.39 10.57 2.60
N ILE A 75 -14.93 9.33 2.36
CA ILE A 75 -15.04 8.21 3.30
C ILE A 75 -13.62 7.83 3.72
N ALA A 76 -13.25 8.05 4.98
CA ALA A 76 -11.93 7.67 5.49
C ALA A 76 -11.72 6.16 5.39
N ALA A 77 -10.84 5.72 4.47
CA ALA A 77 -10.59 4.32 4.22
C ALA A 77 -9.18 3.93 4.65
N ARG A 78 -9.06 3.04 5.65
CA ARG A 78 -7.78 2.68 6.25
C ARG A 78 -7.54 1.18 6.23
N ALA A 79 -6.41 0.79 5.65
CA ALA A 79 -5.95 -0.59 5.64
C ALA A 79 -4.93 -0.83 6.75
N ASP A 80 -5.03 -1.98 7.42
CA ASP A 80 -4.15 -2.36 8.54
C ASP A 80 -4.06 -1.28 9.62
N TYR A 81 -5.22 -0.72 9.93
CA TYR A 81 -5.38 0.41 10.80
C TYR A 81 -5.50 -0.04 12.25
N THR A 82 -4.54 0.32 13.08
CA THR A 82 -4.47 -0.01 14.50
C THR A 82 -4.50 -1.53 14.84
N CYS A 83 -4.44 -1.88 16.11
CA CYS A 83 -4.38 -3.28 16.56
C CYS A 83 -5.74 -3.99 16.56
N CYS A 84 -6.84 -3.24 16.79
CA CYS A 84 -8.17 -3.80 16.97
C CYS A 84 -9.28 -2.78 16.64
N ARG A 85 -10.54 -3.27 16.65
CA ARG A 85 -11.74 -2.48 16.36
C ARG A 85 -11.86 -1.21 17.22
N GLU A 86 -11.69 -1.34 18.54
CA GLU A 86 -11.87 -0.21 19.46
C GLU A 86 -10.84 0.90 19.23
N CYS A 87 -9.57 0.51 19.04
CA CYS A 87 -8.52 1.47 18.72
C CYS A 87 -8.78 2.15 17.36
N GLY A 88 -9.27 1.40 16.37
CA GLY A 88 -9.64 1.94 15.07
C GLY A 88 -10.77 2.96 15.16
N LEU A 89 -11.82 2.67 15.89
CA LEU A 89 -12.93 3.61 16.10
C LEU A 89 -12.50 4.90 16.80
N ARG A 90 -11.58 4.82 17.77
CA ARG A 90 -10.99 6.01 18.41
C ARG A 90 -10.13 6.81 17.45
N GLY A 91 -9.31 6.14 16.64
CA GLY A 91 -8.46 6.80 15.64
C GLY A 91 -9.29 7.54 14.60
N VAL A 92 -10.30 6.88 14.03
CA VAL A 92 -11.22 7.51 13.07
C VAL A 92 -11.89 8.75 13.66
N ALA A 93 -12.31 8.73 14.91
CA ALA A 93 -12.93 9.89 15.57
C ALA A 93 -11.99 11.12 15.65
N VAL A 94 -10.67 10.91 15.65
CA VAL A 94 -9.66 11.97 15.64
C VAL A 94 -9.39 12.46 14.21
N GLU A 95 -9.32 11.54 13.24
CA GLU A 95 -9.01 11.87 11.84
C GLU A 95 -10.21 12.47 11.08
N ALA A 96 -11.41 12.32 11.59
CA ALA A 96 -12.68 12.48 10.88
C ALA A 96 -13.15 13.94 10.70
N GLN A 97 -12.27 14.94 10.67
CA GLN A 97 -12.70 16.35 10.70
C GLN A 97 -13.52 16.77 9.47
N ASP A 98 -13.39 16.12 8.31
CA ASP A 98 -14.10 16.51 7.08
C ASP A 98 -14.64 15.32 6.28
N VAL A 99 -14.85 14.16 6.92
CA VAL A 99 -15.36 12.96 6.24
C VAL A 99 -16.78 12.64 6.70
N ARG A 100 -17.59 12.07 5.81
CA ARG A 100 -18.99 11.69 6.06
C ARG A 100 -19.15 10.27 6.60
N GLY A 101 -18.11 9.45 6.47
CA GLY A 101 -18.11 8.08 6.94
C GLY A 101 -16.70 7.48 6.95
N TYR A 102 -16.62 6.23 7.36
CA TYR A 102 -15.36 5.51 7.45
C TYR A 102 -15.50 4.03 7.11
N VAL A 103 -14.41 3.43 6.67
CA VAL A 103 -14.20 1.99 6.58
C VAL A 103 -12.75 1.66 6.91
N PHE A 104 -12.52 0.63 7.72
CA PHE A 104 -11.17 0.17 7.99
C PHE A 104 -11.10 -1.33 8.27
N CYS A 105 -9.93 -1.91 8.02
CA CYS A 105 -9.56 -3.21 8.56
C CYS A 105 -8.42 -3.04 9.57
N HIS A 106 -8.52 -3.73 10.69
CA HIS A 106 -7.49 -3.71 11.73
C HIS A 106 -6.49 -4.85 11.56
N ARG A 107 -5.30 -4.75 12.18
CA ARG A 107 -4.19 -5.70 12.06
C ARG A 107 -4.61 -7.17 12.26
N ARG A 108 -5.44 -7.45 13.25
CA ARG A 108 -5.93 -8.82 13.49
C ARG A 108 -6.74 -9.35 12.29
N GLY A 109 -7.56 -8.52 11.66
CA GLY A 109 -8.32 -8.88 10.45
C GLY A 109 -7.41 -9.12 9.25
N VAL A 110 -6.37 -8.29 9.08
CA VAL A 110 -5.37 -8.46 8.02
C VAL A 110 -4.57 -9.77 8.18
N ARG A 111 -4.20 -10.13 9.40
CA ARG A 111 -3.56 -11.44 9.70
C ARG A 111 -4.50 -12.61 9.38
N ALA A 112 -5.78 -12.51 9.68
CA ALA A 112 -6.78 -13.51 9.32
C ALA A 112 -6.90 -13.64 7.79
N ALA A 113 -6.96 -12.52 7.07
CA ALA A 113 -6.96 -12.51 5.61
C ALA A 113 -5.68 -13.09 5.00
N ALA A 114 -4.51 -12.89 5.63
CA ALA A 114 -3.25 -13.50 5.23
C ALA A 114 -3.25 -15.04 5.37
N ARG A 115 -4.06 -15.58 6.30
CA ARG A 115 -4.31 -17.03 6.43
C ARG A 115 -5.35 -17.56 5.42
N GLY A 116 -6.03 -16.68 4.68
CA GLY A 116 -7.09 -17.06 3.74
C GLY A 116 -8.49 -17.08 4.36
N GLU A 117 -8.66 -16.52 5.56
CA GLU A 117 -9.94 -16.49 6.28
C GLU A 117 -10.86 -15.34 5.82
N GLY A 118 -10.40 -14.52 4.85
CA GLY A 118 -11.10 -13.30 4.41
C GLY A 118 -10.83 -12.11 5.31
N LEU A 119 -11.33 -10.93 4.91
CA LEU A 119 -11.07 -9.64 5.55
C LEU A 119 -12.35 -9.05 6.12
N ALA A 120 -12.36 -8.79 7.42
CA ALA A 120 -13.44 -8.03 8.08
C ALA A 120 -13.17 -6.53 7.94
N LEU A 121 -14.19 -5.79 7.51
CA LEU A 121 -14.19 -4.34 7.33
C LEU A 121 -15.16 -3.70 8.29
N VAL A 122 -14.63 -2.95 9.25
CA VAL A 122 -15.42 -2.12 10.15
C VAL A 122 -15.82 -0.86 9.39
N TYR A 123 -17.08 -0.51 9.39
CA TYR A 123 -17.57 0.68 8.69
C TYR A 123 -18.58 1.44 9.52
N GLY A 124 -18.83 2.67 9.16
CA GLY A 124 -19.85 3.50 9.81
C GLY A 124 -19.96 4.88 9.19
N THR A 125 -20.90 5.65 9.70
CA THR A 125 -21.14 7.04 9.29
C THR A 125 -20.90 7.99 10.44
N LEU A 126 -20.47 9.19 10.14
CA LEU A 126 -20.42 10.31 11.09
C LEU A 126 -21.67 11.20 10.94
N ALA A 127 -22.32 11.11 9.76
CA ALA A 127 -23.60 11.76 9.51
C ALA A 127 -24.37 10.97 8.44
N GLY A 128 -25.62 10.63 8.72
CA GLY A 128 -26.50 9.94 7.76
C GLY A 128 -26.68 8.46 8.02
N ASP A 129 -26.94 7.70 6.97
CA ASP A 129 -27.26 6.27 7.01
C ASP A 129 -26.02 5.40 6.83
N PRO A 130 -25.66 4.52 7.79
CA PRO A 130 -24.57 3.55 7.63
C PRO A 130 -24.75 2.62 6.42
N ALA A 131 -25.99 2.32 6.00
CA ALA A 131 -26.24 1.48 4.85
C ALA A 131 -25.78 2.13 3.53
N ALA A 132 -25.85 3.47 3.44
CA ALA A 132 -25.32 4.21 2.30
C ALA A 132 -23.80 4.04 2.21
N ILE A 133 -23.08 4.17 3.34
CA ILE A 133 -21.62 3.94 3.39
C ILE A 133 -21.29 2.51 2.99
N ALA A 134 -22.02 1.49 3.50
CA ALA A 134 -21.80 0.11 3.12
C ALA A 134 -21.98 -0.11 1.60
N GLY A 135 -22.99 0.53 1.00
CA GLY A 135 -23.24 0.48 -0.45
C GLY A 135 -22.10 1.07 -1.27
N GLU A 136 -21.56 2.21 -0.84
CA GLU A 136 -20.43 2.85 -1.51
C GLU A 136 -19.13 2.06 -1.35
N VAL A 137 -18.88 1.49 -0.18
CA VAL A 137 -17.76 0.56 0.04
C VAL A 137 -17.87 -0.64 -0.91
N ALA A 138 -19.06 -1.25 -1.02
CA ALA A 138 -19.28 -2.36 -1.94
C ALA A 138 -19.06 -1.95 -3.40
N ALA A 139 -19.55 -0.78 -3.81
CA ALA A 139 -19.36 -0.25 -5.16
C ALA A 139 -17.88 0.01 -5.48
N ALA A 140 -17.12 0.62 -4.58
CA ALA A 140 -15.69 0.87 -4.76
C ALA A 140 -14.90 -0.45 -4.91
N LEU A 141 -15.17 -1.44 -4.06
CA LEU A 141 -14.51 -2.74 -4.10
C LEU A 141 -14.82 -3.48 -5.42
N THR A 142 -16.08 -3.52 -5.83
CA THR A 142 -16.49 -4.19 -7.09
C THR A 142 -15.99 -3.44 -8.32
N GLY A 143 -15.92 -2.09 -8.26
CA GLY A 143 -15.32 -1.26 -9.30
C GLY A 143 -13.85 -1.57 -9.53
N ARG A 144 -13.13 -2.01 -8.50
CA ARG A 144 -11.74 -2.48 -8.60
C ARG A 144 -11.62 -3.98 -8.90
N GLY A 145 -12.72 -4.66 -9.23
CA GLY A 145 -12.74 -6.06 -9.62
C GLY A 145 -12.61 -7.05 -8.46
N LEU A 146 -12.90 -6.62 -7.23
CA LEU A 146 -13.04 -7.49 -6.07
C LEU A 146 -14.47 -8.03 -5.97
N ALA A 147 -14.67 -9.12 -5.23
CA ALA A 147 -15.99 -9.60 -4.89
C ALA A 147 -16.76 -8.56 -4.06
N ALA A 148 -18.08 -8.53 -4.20
CA ALA A 148 -18.89 -7.73 -3.30
C ALA A 148 -18.77 -8.24 -1.87
N PRO A 149 -18.51 -7.35 -0.88
CA PRO A 149 -18.48 -7.76 0.51
C PRO A 149 -19.90 -8.13 0.99
N VAL A 150 -19.97 -9.02 1.96
CA VAL A 150 -21.25 -9.43 2.56
C VAL A 150 -21.35 -8.98 4.01
N PRO A 151 -22.51 -8.53 4.50
CA PRO A 151 -22.71 -8.22 5.90
C PRO A 151 -22.49 -9.46 6.78
N ARG A 152 -21.68 -9.30 7.85
CA ARG A 152 -21.40 -10.36 8.81
C ARG A 152 -21.09 -9.74 10.18
N ASP A 153 -21.84 -10.10 11.20
CA ASP A 153 -21.61 -9.69 12.61
C ASP A 153 -21.50 -8.17 12.81
N GLY A 154 -22.24 -7.37 12.02
CA GLY A 154 -22.23 -5.90 12.05
C GLY A 154 -21.08 -5.25 11.28
N ASP A 155 -20.23 -6.04 10.63
CA ASP A 155 -19.16 -5.60 9.73
C ASP A 155 -19.45 -6.06 8.29
N LEU A 156 -18.62 -5.66 7.34
CA LEU A 156 -18.59 -6.22 5.98
C LEU A 156 -17.46 -7.25 5.90
N TRP A 157 -17.76 -8.41 5.38
CA TRP A 157 -16.76 -9.46 5.15
C TRP A 157 -16.44 -9.57 3.65
N LEU A 158 -15.14 -9.47 3.33
CA LEU A 158 -14.63 -9.55 1.97
C LEU A 158 -13.81 -10.85 1.80
N PRO A 159 -14.12 -11.73 0.82
CA PRO A 159 -13.33 -12.92 0.53
C PRO A 159 -12.01 -12.53 -0.16
N LEU A 160 -11.07 -12.01 0.61
CA LEU A 160 -9.77 -11.53 0.15
C LEU A 160 -8.66 -12.30 0.86
N THR A 161 -7.64 -12.73 0.10
CA THR A 161 -6.40 -13.23 0.66
C THR A 161 -5.36 -12.12 0.62
N TRP A 162 -4.89 -11.72 1.81
CA TRP A 162 -3.94 -10.62 1.93
C TRP A 162 -2.56 -11.03 1.43
N ARG A 163 -1.99 -10.28 0.46
CA ARG A 163 -0.67 -10.51 -0.14
C ARG A 163 -0.10 -9.18 -0.60
N ARG A 164 0.85 -8.62 0.17
CA ARG A 164 1.61 -7.43 -0.23
C ARG A 164 2.87 -7.80 -1.00
N ARG A 165 3.30 -6.94 -1.90
CA ARG A 165 4.61 -7.06 -2.53
C ARG A 165 5.71 -6.71 -1.53
N ARG A 166 6.76 -7.51 -1.58
CA ARG A 166 7.99 -7.24 -0.84
C ARG A 166 9.00 -6.60 -1.80
N TYR A 167 9.74 -5.63 -1.34
CA TYR A 167 10.73 -4.88 -2.11
C TYR A 167 11.84 -4.37 -1.19
N GLY A 168 12.95 -3.87 -1.77
CA GLY A 168 14.05 -3.28 -1.01
C GLY A 168 14.59 -4.21 0.06
N ARG A 169 14.76 -3.71 1.28
CA ARG A 169 15.22 -4.49 2.44
C ARG A 169 14.27 -5.65 2.81
N LEU A 170 12.98 -5.49 2.55
CA LEU A 170 11.98 -6.51 2.88
C LEU A 170 12.13 -7.79 2.03
N ASP A 171 12.75 -7.70 0.85
CA ASP A 171 12.97 -8.83 -0.08
C ASP A 171 14.41 -9.36 -0.04
N ARG A 172 15.15 -9.12 1.04
CA ARG A 172 16.53 -9.57 1.22
C ARG A 172 16.65 -10.58 2.36
N TRP A 173 17.58 -11.52 2.22
CA TRP A 173 18.00 -12.45 3.28
C TRP A 173 19.42 -12.95 3.00
N PRO A 174 20.16 -13.49 3.99
CA PRO A 174 21.48 -14.06 3.77
C PRO A 174 21.44 -15.19 2.73
N GLY A 175 22.27 -15.09 1.68
CA GLY A 175 22.29 -16.05 0.57
C GLY A 175 21.17 -15.85 -0.47
N ALA A 176 20.39 -14.76 -0.38
CA ALA A 176 19.44 -14.42 -1.42
C ALA A 176 20.17 -14.19 -2.78
N PRO A 177 19.60 -14.66 -3.90
CA PRO A 177 20.07 -14.23 -5.20
C PRO A 177 19.91 -12.71 -5.31
N GLU A 178 20.81 -12.06 -6.06
CA GLU A 178 20.74 -10.62 -6.29
C GLU A 178 19.33 -10.23 -6.74
N ALA A 179 18.77 -9.21 -6.10
CA ALA A 179 17.44 -8.73 -6.47
C ALA A 179 17.48 -8.18 -7.89
N GLU A 180 16.51 -8.55 -8.71
CA GLU A 180 16.30 -7.90 -10.00
C GLU A 180 16.15 -6.41 -9.75
N ARG A 181 17.09 -5.60 -10.28
CA ARG A 181 17.01 -4.16 -10.17
C ARG A 181 15.81 -3.70 -10.99
N GLY A 182 14.81 -3.14 -10.32
CA GLY A 182 13.72 -2.48 -11.02
C GLY A 182 14.21 -1.27 -11.82
N PRO A 183 13.44 -0.82 -12.82
CA PRO A 183 13.80 0.33 -13.66
C PRO A 183 13.73 1.67 -12.92
N LEU A 184 13.16 1.70 -11.72
CA LEU A 184 12.95 2.90 -10.92
C LEU A 184 13.82 2.88 -9.67
N THR A 185 14.38 4.04 -9.31
CA THR A 185 14.88 4.32 -7.96
C THR A 185 13.80 5.07 -7.20
N VAL A 186 13.38 4.54 -6.05
CA VAL A 186 12.20 5.02 -5.33
C VAL A 186 12.55 5.38 -3.89
N SER A 187 12.09 6.54 -3.47
CA SER A 187 12.06 6.96 -2.07
C SER A 187 10.63 7.28 -1.67
N PHE A 188 10.23 6.96 -0.45
CA PHE A 188 8.91 7.32 0.06
C PHE A 188 8.91 7.52 1.56
N HIS A 189 7.91 8.24 2.03
CA HIS A 189 7.58 8.41 3.43
C HIS A 189 6.06 8.28 3.64
N ASP A 190 5.66 7.46 4.59
CA ASP A 190 4.28 7.36 5.09
C ASP A 190 4.23 8.06 6.45
N GLU A 191 3.71 9.26 6.48
CA GLU A 191 3.65 10.09 7.68
C GLU A 191 2.81 9.45 8.79
N ALA A 192 1.69 8.82 8.42
CA ALA A 192 0.79 8.22 9.40
C ALA A 192 1.37 6.97 10.09
N ARG A 193 2.31 6.28 9.43
CA ARG A 193 2.95 5.06 9.95
C ARG A 193 4.41 5.27 10.33
N GLU A 194 4.93 6.50 10.17
CA GLU A 194 6.36 6.85 10.40
C GLU A 194 7.31 5.88 9.68
N ARG A 195 6.95 5.51 8.44
CA ARG A 195 7.69 4.52 7.63
C ARG A 195 8.33 5.18 6.42
N SER A 196 9.64 5.01 6.26
CA SER A 196 10.39 5.53 5.12
C SER A 196 11.26 4.46 4.47
N GLU A 197 11.51 4.64 3.18
CA GLU A 197 12.58 3.97 2.44
C GLU A 197 13.26 4.99 1.52
N GLU A 198 14.57 4.88 1.37
CA GLU A 198 15.37 5.78 0.55
C GLU A 198 16.08 5.02 -0.56
N GLU A 199 16.00 5.56 -1.78
CA GLU A 199 16.73 5.11 -2.97
C GLU A 199 16.68 3.59 -3.23
N GLN A 200 15.51 2.98 -3.06
CA GLN A 200 15.35 1.55 -3.31
C GLN A 200 15.05 1.26 -4.79
N PRO A 201 15.76 0.30 -5.41
CA PRO A 201 15.40 -0.15 -6.74
C PRO A 201 14.06 -0.90 -6.70
N MET A 202 13.08 -0.45 -7.48
CA MET A 202 11.75 -1.04 -7.50
C MET A 202 11.26 -1.29 -8.92
N SER A 203 10.46 -2.37 -9.08
CA SER A 203 9.64 -2.55 -10.27
C SER A 203 8.48 -1.54 -10.28
N PHE A 204 7.91 -1.29 -11.45
CA PHE A 204 6.68 -0.51 -11.57
C PHE A 204 5.57 -1.03 -10.63
N ALA A 205 5.37 -2.36 -10.59
CA ALA A 205 4.34 -2.95 -9.75
C ALA A 205 4.58 -2.71 -8.25
N ALA A 206 5.84 -2.75 -7.78
CA ALA A 206 6.16 -2.44 -6.40
C ALA A 206 5.89 -0.95 -6.08
N CYS A 207 6.32 -0.04 -6.96
CA CYS A 207 6.09 1.39 -6.81
C CYS A 207 4.59 1.74 -6.81
N ARG A 208 3.78 1.14 -7.70
CA ARG A 208 2.32 1.25 -7.69
C ARG A 208 1.74 0.79 -6.35
N GLY A 209 2.22 -0.34 -5.83
CA GLY A 209 1.79 -0.86 -4.52
C GLY A 209 2.07 0.13 -3.40
N VAL A 210 3.24 0.76 -3.38
CA VAL A 210 3.59 1.83 -2.43
C VAL A 210 2.61 2.99 -2.54
N LEU A 211 2.36 3.50 -3.75
CA LEU A 211 1.47 4.66 -3.95
C LEU A 211 0.06 4.43 -3.38
N TYR A 212 -0.53 3.26 -3.61
CA TYR A 212 -1.84 2.95 -3.05
C TYR A 212 -1.81 2.65 -1.55
N ASP A 213 -0.69 2.18 -1.01
CA ASP A 213 -0.55 1.86 0.42
C ASP A 213 -0.31 3.10 1.30
N LEU A 214 0.34 4.14 0.77
CA LEU A 214 0.54 5.40 1.49
C LEU A 214 -0.78 5.96 2.02
N VAL A 215 -0.80 6.28 3.31
CA VAL A 215 -1.95 6.95 3.91
C VAL A 215 -2.04 8.37 3.35
N PRO A 216 -3.22 8.81 2.87
CA PRO A 216 -3.39 10.11 2.22
C PRO A 216 -3.49 11.25 3.23
N VAL A 217 -2.41 11.47 3.98
CA VAL A 217 -2.24 12.58 4.93
C VAL A 217 -1.10 13.49 4.50
N PRO A 218 -1.13 14.78 4.83
CA PRO A 218 -0.05 15.71 4.53
C PRO A 218 1.29 15.20 5.05
N GLY A 219 2.33 15.27 4.21
CA GLY A 219 3.66 14.76 4.54
C GLY A 219 3.95 13.36 3.97
N SER A 220 2.93 12.55 3.67
CA SER A 220 3.14 11.29 2.92
C SER A 220 3.53 11.58 1.48
N PHE A 221 4.64 11.01 1.00
CA PHE A 221 5.15 11.25 -0.35
C PHE A 221 5.78 10.02 -1.00
N LEU A 222 5.92 10.09 -2.32
CA LEU A 222 6.60 9.12 -3.16
C LEU A 222 7.43 9.85 -4.21
N VAL A 223 8.71 9.49 -4.33
CA VAL A 223 9.62 9.97 -5.37
C VAL A 223 10.07 8.79 -6.22
N CYS A 224 9.94 8.91 -7.53
CA CYS A 224 10.39 7.91 -8.49
C CYS A 224 11.36 8.55 -9.47
N ALA A 225 12.56 8.00 -9.59
CA ALA A 225 13.56 8.40 -10.58
C ALA A 225 13.76 7.29 -11.60
N GLY A 226 13.76 7.64 -12.88
CA GLY A 226 14.14 6.78 -14.00
C GLY A 226 15.64 6.73 -14.22
N ALA A 227 16.09 5.89 -15.15
CA ALA A 227 17.51 5.68 -15.46
C ALA A 227 18.21 6.93 -16.02
N SER A 228 17.49 7.79 -16.76
CA SER A 228 18.00 9.08 -17.28
C SER A 228 18.13 10.17 -16.23
N GLY A 229 17.63 9.95 -15.02
CA GLY A 229 17.49 10.97 -13.99
C GLY A 229 16.19 11.77 -14.10
N ALA A 230 15.26 11.39 -14.96
CA ALA A 230 13.90 11.95 -14.97
C ALA A 230 13.19 11.59 -13.67
N VAL A 231 12.57 12.57 -13.01
CA VAL A 231 11.97 12.41 -11.69
C VAL A 231 10.48 12.78 -11.73
N ALA A 232 9.66 11.93 -11.16
CA ALA A 232 8.28 12.22 -10.78
C ALA A 232 8.13 12.07 -9.28
N GLN A 233 7.58 13.08 -8.62
CA GLN A 233 7.29 13.02 -7.19
C GLN A 233 5.81 13.33 -6.94
N ALA A 234 5.24 12.65 -5.95
CA ALA A 234 3.86 12.78 -5.53
C ALA A 234 3.80 13.00 -4.03
N VAL A 235 2.98 13.95 -3.57
CA VAL A 235 2.80 14.27 -2.16
C VAL A 235 1.31 14.40 -1.85
N TRP A 236 0.89 13.83 -0.75
CA TRP A 236 -0.45 13.99 -0.24
C TRP A 236 -0.59 15.33 0.47
N GLU A 237 -1.64 16.07 0.10
CA GLU A 237 -2.02 17.35 0.67
C GLU A 237 -3.31 17.23 1.51
N PRO A 238 -3.66 18.27 2.30
CA PRO A 238 -4.93 18.28 3.02
C PRO A 238 -6.15 18.06 2.11
N GLY A 239 -7.16 17.32 2.60
CA GLY A 239 -8.38 16.98 1.86
C GLY A 239 -8.19 15.83 0.86
N PRO A 240 -7.48 14.77 1.20
CA PRO A 240 -6.78 13.69 0.48
C PRO A 240 -6.54 13.97 -1.01
N ARG A 241 -5.91 15.10 -1.29
CA ARG A 241 -5.52 15.50 -2.66
C ARG A 241 -4.08 15.07 -2.92
N LEU A 242 -3.84 14.49 -4.09
CA LEU A 242 -2.50 14.09 -4.52
C LEU A 242 -1.94 15.12 -5.49
N TRP A 243 -0.91 15.86 -5.05
CA TRP A 243 -0.09 16.69 -5.90
C TRP A 243 0.99 15.85 -6.54
N MET A 244 1.18 15.97 -7.86
CA MET A 244 2.29 15.32 -8.56
C MET A 244 3.05 16.34 -9.39
N GLU A 245 4.39 16.23 -9.36
CA GLU A 245 5.26 17.17 -10.06
C GLU A 245 6.53 16.50 -10.60
N THR A 246 7.19 17.22 -11.51
CA THR A 246 8.54 16.92 -11.98
C THR A 246 9.45 18.10 -11.68
N PRO A 247 10.55 17.91 -10.90
CA PRO A 247 11.46 18.98 -10.57
C PRO A 247 12.38 19.35 -11.75
N ASP A 248 12.62 20.66 -11.89
CA ASP A 248 13.67 21.25 -12.73
C ASP A 248 14.69 21.93 -11.79
N GLY A 249 15.66 21.17 -11.32
CA GLY A 249 16.66 21.65 -10.36
C GLY A 249 17.53 22.77 -10.89
N ALA A 250 17.78 22.82 -12.21
CA ALA A 250 18.57 23.88 -12.84
C ALA A 250 17.82 25.23 -12.80
N ALA A 251 16.51 25.20 -12.97
CA ALA A 251 15.66 26.38 -12.92
C ALA A 251 15.08 26.67 -11.51
N ARG A 252 15.40 25.86 -10.51
CA ARG A 252 14.86 25.97 -9.12
C ARG A 252 13.33 26.08 -9.11
N ARG A 253 12.68 25.19 -9.82
CA ARG A 253 11.23 25.12 -9.93
C ARG A 253 10.78 23.70 -10.17
N SER A 254 9.51 23.43 -9.96
CA SER A 254 8.86 22.21 -10.40
C SER A 254 7.63 22.53 -11.26
N HIS A 255 7.25 21.55 -12.06
CA HIS A 255 6.04 21.61 -12.88
C HIS A 255 5.09 20.52 -12.39
N GLY A 256 3.94 20.90 -11.86
CA GLY A 256 3.05 19.96 -11.19
C GLY A 256 1.58 20.25 -11.40
N ARG A 257 0.76 19.34 -10.94
CA ARG A 257 -0.70 19.44 -10.89
C ARG A 257 -1.29 18.44 -9.89
N HIS A 258 -2.54 18.67 -9.48
CA HIS A 258 -3.30 17.64 -8.81
C HIS A 258 -3.67 16.51 -9.80
N VAL A 259 -3.55 15.27 -9.31
CA VAL A 259 -3.85 14.05 -10.06
C VAL A 259 -4.64 13.08 -9.18
N THR A 260 -5.36 12.18 -9.82
CA THR A 260 -5.88 11.00 -9.14
C THR A 260 -4.73 9.97 -8.93
N PRO A 261 -4.85 9.04 -7.97
CA PRO A 261 -3.86 7.96 -7.82
C PRO A 261 -3.68 7.14 -9.11
N ASP A 262 -4.73 6.92 -9.90
CA ASP A 262 -4.64 6.18 -11.17
C ASP A 262 -3.89 6.98 -12.25
N GLU A 263 -4.05 8.30 -12.30
CA GLU A 263 -3.27 9.16 -13.17
C GLU A 263 -1.78 9.16 -12.76
N ALA A 264 -1.48 9.22 -11.46
CA ALA A 264 -0.13 9.09 -10.95
C ALA A 264 0.50 7.74 -11.34
N VAL A 265 -0.25 6.64 -11.20
CA VAL A 265 0.18 5.31 -11.66
C VAL A 265 0.51 5.30 -13.14
N SER A 266 -0.25 6.03 -13.97
CA SER A 266 0.00 6.12 -15.43
C SER A 266 1.32 6.83 -15.72
N VAL A 267 1.63 7.91 -14.99
CA VAL A 267 2.90 8.65 -15.12
C VAL A 267 4.08 7.78 -14.66
N ILE A 268 3.95 7.09 -13.50
CA ILE A 268 4.98 6.19 -12.99
C ILE A 268 5.23 5.02 -13.95
N ARG A 269 4.18 4.48 -14.59
CA ARG A 269 4.33 3.45 -15.64
C ARG A 269 5.14 3.97 -16.81
N ALA A 270 4.81 5.16 -17.30
CA ALA A 270 5.55 5.77 -18.41
C ALA A 270 7.03 6.01 -18.06
N LEU A 271 7.32 6.42 -16.82
CA LEU A 271 8.68 6.57 -16.33
C LEU A 271 9.40 5.22 -16.29
N ALA A 272 8.75 4.16 -15.81
CA ALA A 272 9.34 2.83 -15.72
C ALA A 272 9.60 2.19 -17.10
N GLU A 273 8.69 2.37 -18.05
CA GLU A 273 8.75 1.70 -19.37
C GLU A 273 9.51 2.51 -20.43
N ARG A 274 9.45 3.84 -20.36
CA ARG A 274 9.94 4.75 -21.39
C ARG A 274 10.96 5.77 -20.87
N ASP A 275 11.31 5.70 -19.59
CA ASP A 275 12.21 6.63 -18.90
C ASP A 275 11.86 8.11 -19.14
N ARG A 276 10.55 8.42 -19.11
CA ARG A 276 9.99 9.74 -19.38
C ARG A 276 8.81 10.07 -18.50
N VAL A 277 8.80 11.27 -17.91
CA VAL A 277 7.65 11.81 -17.19
C VAL A 277 6.62 12.35 -18.18
N THR A 278 5.38 11.87 -18.08
CA THR A 278 4.27 12.22 -18.99
C THR A 278 3.20 13.09 -18.34
N LEU A 279 3.52 13.71 -17.19
CA LEU A 279 2.56 14.50 -16.40
C LEU A 279 1.87 15.60 -17.21
N GLY A 280 2.60 16.26 -18.12
CA GLY A 280 2.05 17.28 -19.01
C GLY A 280 1.03 16.76 -20.02
N GLU A 281 0.96 15.46 -20.26
CA GLU A 281 -0.04 14.85 -21.15
C GLU A 281 -1.43 14.78 -20.49
N LEU A 282 -1.51 14.91 -19.15
CA LEU A 282 -2.75 14.92 -18.39
C LEU A 282 -3.43 16.28 -18.38
N GLY A 283 -2.75 17.35 -18.83
CA GLY A 283 -3.28 18.71 -18.92
C GLY A 283 -2.27 19.78 -18.45
N PRO A 284 -2.73 21.01 -18.25
CA PRO A 284 -1.88 22.14 -17.85
C PRO A 284 -1.14 21.87 -16.54
N LEU A 285 0.10 22.33 -16.47
CA LEU A 285 0.95 22.25 -15.28
C LEU A 285 1.08 23.65 -14.65
N GLU A 286 1.04 23.68 -13.34
CA GLU A 286 1.41 24.84 -12.54
C GLU A 286 2.93 24.84 -12.31
N VAL A 287 3.51 26.04 -12.17
CA VAL A 287 4.93 26.22 -11.87
C VAL A 287 5.06 26.61 -10.40
N VAL A 288 5.80 25.81 -9.65
CA VAL A 288 6.14 26.07 -8.25
C VAL A 288 7.63 26.41 -8.17
N HIS A 289 7.98 27.55 -7.58
CA HIS A 289 9.38 27.98 -7.36
C HIS A 289 9.81 27.70 -5.93
N TRP A 290 11.08 27.28 -5.73
CA TRP A 290 11.68 26.96 -4.43
C TRP A 290 13.16 27.30 -4.34
#